data_e91379c45caad0aae5f0c088355d1b07
#
_entry.id   e91379c45caad0aae5f0c088355d1b07
#
_cell.length_a   1.000
_cell.length_b   1.000
_cell.length_c   1.000
_cell.angle_alpha   90.00
_cell.angle_beta   90.00
_cell.angle_gamma   90.00
#
_symmetry.space_group_name_H-M   'P 1'
#
loop_
_entity.id
_entity.type
_entity.pdbx_description
1 polymer ?
#
loop_
_entity_poly.entity_id
_entity_poly.type
_entity_poly.pdbx_seq_one_letter_code
_entity_poly.pdbx_strand_id
1 'polypeptide(L)'
;ALERVMKLQTTRQGWFAPVATSSFDTNGADHAQFDQQPIEALATVDACFAAWRATGDTQHCVTARLAFEWFGGHNVHGLALARPDDGICHDGLTIAGLNKNHGAESILSYHLAAASIRAFLIRQPAGSN
;
A
#
# COMPACT_ATOMS: atom_id res chain seq x y z
N ALA A 1 -3.46 -9.64 15.11
CA ALA A 1 -2.20 -8.99 14.69
C ALA A 1 -2.40 -8.10 13.46
N LEU A 2 -2.90 -8.65 12.34
CA LEU A 2 -3.08 -7.89 11.09
C LEU A 2 -4.00 -6.67 11.26
N GLU A 3 -5.15 -6.79 11.92
CA GLU A 3 -6.07 -5.68 12.16
C GLU A 3 -5.41 -4.50 12.89
N ARG A 4 -4.51 -4.78 13.82
CA ARG A 4 -3.76 -3.73 14.53
C ARG A 4 -2.82 -3.00 13.58
N VAL A 5 -2.12 -3.73 12.73
CA VAL A 5 -1.24 -3.15 11.70
C VAL A 5 -2.06 -2.28 10.74
N MET A 6 -3.21 -2.77 10.28
CA MET A 6 -4.09 -2.01 9.39
C MET A 6 -4.55 -0.69 10.02
N LYS A 7 -4.93 -0.70 11.30
CA LYS A 7 -5.30 0.53 12.02
C LYS A 7 -4.15 1.52 12.11
N LEU A 8 -2.93 1.05 12.32
CA LEU A 8 -1.73 1.90 12.37
C LEU A 8 -1.37 2.49 11.00
N GLN A 9 -1.68 1.76 9.93
CA GLN A 9 -1.39 2.15 8.54
C GLN A 9 -2.53 2.92 7.86
N THR A 10 -3.55 3.34 8.60
CA THR A 10 -4.67 4.11 8.05
C THR A 10 -4.75 5.46 8.74
N THR A 11 -4.73 6.53 7.95
CA THR A 11 -4.88 7.90 8.45
C THR A 11 -6.33 8.17 8.91
N ARG A 12 -6.54 9.27 9.63
CA ARG A 12 -7.90 9.73 10.01
C ARG A 12 -8.79 10.01 8.79
N GLN A 13 -8.19 10.40 7.66
CA GLN A 13 -8.88 10.62 6.39
C GLN A 13 -9.16 9.33 5.60
N GLY A 14 -8.69 8.18 6.08
CA GLY A 14 -8.88 6.89 5.43
C GLY A 14 -7.84 6.53 4.37
N TRP A 15 -6.75 7.29 4.26
CA TRP A 15 -5.65 6.97 3.35
C TRP A 15 -4.76 5.87 3.94
N PHE A 16 -4.25 5.00 3.07
CA PHE A 16 -3.17 4.11 3.45
C PHE A 16 -1.89 4.94 3.67
N ALA A 17 -1.24 4.70 4.79
CA ALA A 17 0.02 5.33 5.17
C ALA A 17 0.86 4.29 5.91
N PRO A 18 1.83 3.64 5.24
CA PRO A 18 2.70 2.67 5.89
C PRO A 18 3.48 3.32 7.03
N VAL A 19 3.77 2.53 8.05
CA VAL A 19 4.53 2.98 9.22
C VAL A 19 5.99 3.15 8.81
N ALA A 20 6.48 4.36 8.83
CA ALA A 20 7.85 4.67 8.40
C ALA A 20 8.91 4.00 9.27
N THR A 21 10.05 3.70 8.67
CA THR A 21 11.17 2.99 9.31
C THR A 21 11.69 3.71 10.57
N SER A 22 11.64 5.03 10.59
CA SER A 22 12.07 5.86 11.73
C SER A 22 11.13 5.82 12.94
N SER A 23 9.94 5.24 12.81
CA SER A 23 8.97 5.17 13.92
C SER A 23 9.18 4.00 14.87
N PHE A 24 10.09 3.09 14.57
CA PHE A 24 10.40 1.96 15.46
C PHE A 24 11.08 2.37 16.77
N ASP A 25 11.71 3.54 16.80
CA ASP A 25 12.45 4.04 17.99
C ASP A 25 11.60 4.92 18.93
N THR A 26 10.39 5.28 18.52
CA THR A 26 9.52 6.13 19.36
C THR A 26 8.43 5.28 19.99
N ASN A 27 8.41 5.20 21.32
CA ASN A 27 7.43 4.45 22.13
C ASN A 27 5.96 4.90 21.91
N GLY A 28 5.52 4.94 20.66
CA GLY A 28 4.10 5.00 20.26
C GLY A 28 3.44 6.39 20.30
N ALA A 29 4.17 7.47 20.56
CA ALA A 29 3.53 8.78 20.68
C ALA A 29 3.47 9.59 19.36
N ASP A 30 4.48 9.49 18.50
CA ASP A 30 4.51 10.15 17.20
C ASP A 30 5.02 9.16 16.16
N HIS A 31 4.12 8.56 15.40
CA HIS A 31 4.51 7.77 14.23
C HIS A 31 5.14 8.72 13.21
N ALA A 32 6.43 8.57 12.96
CA ALA A 32 7.04 9.24 11.82
C ALA A 32 6.26 8.80 10.57
N GLN A 33 5.69 9.78 9.87
CA GLN A 33 4.84 9.52 8.72
C GLN A 33 5.65 9.21 7.46
N PHE A 34 6.96 9.42 7.50
CA PHE A 34 7.88 9.32 6.36
C PHE A 34 9.22 8.70 6.78
N ASP A 35 9.96 8.05 5.90
CA ASP A 35 9.61 7.82 4.48
C ASP A 35 8.64 6.63 4.36
N GLN A 36 7.69 6.74 3.42
CA GLN A 36 6.78 5.65 3.06
C GLN A 36 7.30 4.98 1.78
N GLN A 37 7.39 3.66 1.77
CA GLN A 37 8.06 2.90 0.71
C GLN A 37 7.11 1.95 -0.04
N PRO A 38 7.31 1.75 -1.37
CA PRO A 38 6.55 0.83 -2.20
C PRO A 38 6.49 -0.61 -1.68
N ILE A 39 7.59 -1.12 -1.11
CA ILE A 39 7.64 -2.49 -0.56
C ILE A 39 6.64 -2.70 0.58
N GLU A 40 6.37 -1.69 1.37
CA GLU A 40 5.41 -1.75 2.47
C GLU A 40 3.97 -1.84 1.95
N ALA A 41 3.67 -1.11 0.88
CA ALA A 41 2.37 -1.20 0.22
C ALA A 41 2.16 -2.59 -0.42
N LEU A 42 3.16 -3.14 -1.11
CA LEU A 42 3.13 -4.51 -1.62
C LEU A 42 2.90 -5.53 -0.51
N ALA A 43 3.68 -5.46 0.56
CA ALA A 43 3.54 -6.39 1.69
C ALA A 43 2.13 -6.35 2.30
N THR A 44 1.54 -5.16 2.38
CA THR A 44 0.17 -4.98 2.87
C THR A 44 -0.86 -5.59 1.93
N VAL A 45 -0.75 -5.37 0.62
CA VAL A 45 -1.63 -5.99 -0.39
C VAL A 45 -1.60 -7.51 -0.25
N ASP A 46 -0.42 -8.10 -0.22
CA ASP A 46 -0.25 -9.56 -0.16
C ASP A 46 -0.75 -10.14 1.17
N ALA A 47 -0.45 -9.50 2.29
CA ALA A 47 -0.94 -9.92 3.61
C ALA A 47 -2.48 -9.88 3.70
N CYS A 48 -3.10 -8.85 3.14
CA CYS A 48 -4.55 -8.71 3.12
C CYS A 48 -5.22 -9.80 2.27
N PHE A 49 -4.69 -10.10 1.08
CA PHE A 49 -5.23 -11.19 0.27
C PHE A 49 -5.00 -12.57 0.91
N ALA A 50 -3.87 -12.79 1.58
CA ALA A 50 -3.65 -14.01 2.33
C ALA A 50 -4.67 -14.16 3.49
N ALA A 51 -4.93 -13.08 4.22
CA ALA A 51 -5.92 -13.08 5.30
C ALA A 51 -7.34 -13.31 4.77
N TRP A 52 -7.71 -12.68 3.66
CA TRP A 52 -9.00 -12.94 3.01
C TRP A 52 -9.17 -14.41 2.60
N ARG A 53 -8.15 -15.00 1.98
CA ARG A 53 -8.19 -16.44 1.63
C ARG A 53 -8.35 -17.34 2.84
N ALA A 54 -7.79 -16.96 3.98
CA ALA A 54 -7.84 -17.75 5.21
C ALA A 54 -9.16 -17.58 5.98
N THR A 55 -9.77 -16.39 5.95
CA THR A 55 -10.90 -16.03 6.82
C THR A 55 -12.21 -15.82 6.06
N GLY A 56 -12.16 -15.52 4.77
CA GLY A 56 -13.32 -15.10 3.97
C GLY A 56 -13.78 -13.67 4.25
N ASP A 57 -13.12 -12.93 5.15
CA ASP A 57 -13.50 -11.56 5.49
C ASP A 57 -13.12 -10.60 4.36
N THR A 58 -14.14 -10.05 3.69
CA THR A 58 -14.00 -9.15 2.55
C THR A 58 -13.41 -7.78 2.93
N GLN A 59 -13.40 -7.42 4.20
CA GLN A 59 -12.75 -6.19 4.67
C GLN A 59 -11.25 -6.18 4.33
N HIS A 60 -10.61 -7.34 4.30
CA HIS A 60 -9.21 -7.47 3.87
C HIS A 60 -9.03 -7.08 2.40
N CYS A 61 -10.00 -7.37 1.53
CA CYS A 61 -9.94 -6.95 0.12
C CYS A 61 -10.05 -5.43 -0.03
N VAL A 62 -10.88 -4.78 0.80
CA VAL A 62 -10.98 -3.31 0.84
C VAL A 62 -9.64 -2.69 1.23
N THR A 63 -9.02 -3.24 2.26
CA THR A 63 -7.70 -2.74 2.73
C THR A 63 -6.60 -2.97 1.70
N ALA A 64 -6.58 -4.13 1.02
CA ALA A 64 -5.64 -4.40 -0.08
C ALA A 64 -5.78 -3.35 -1.19
N ARG A 65 -7.01 -3.00 -1.56
CA ARG A 65 -7.28 -1.96 -2.57
C ARG A 65 -6.75 -0.60 -2.12
N LEU A 66 -7.01 -0.19 -0.89
CA LEU A 66 -6.51 1.08 -0.35
C LEU A 66 -4.98 1.15 -0.38
N ALA A 67 -4.31 0.04 0.00
CA ALA A 67 -2.85 -0.04 -0.08
C ALA A 67 -2.33 0.05 -1.52
N PHE A 68 -3.03 -0.54 -2.47
CA PHE A 68 -2.67 -0.43 -3.88
C PHE A 68 -2.93 0.98 -4.45
N GLU A 69 -4.03 1.61 -4.11
CA GLU A 69 -4.39 2.96 -4.55
C GLU A 69 -3.37 4.01 -4.08
N TRP A 70 -2.60 3.73 -3.03
CA TRP A 70 -1.49 4.57 -2.58
C TRP A 70 -0.46 4.82 -3.69
N PHE A 71 -0.17 3.82 -4.54
CA PHE A 71 0.72 4.00 -5.70
C PHE A 71 0.19 5.02 -6.70
N GLY A 72 -1.12 5.13 -6.83
CA GLY A 72 -1.80 6.00 -7.79
C GLY A 72 -2.07 7.42 -7.29
N GLY A 73 -1.65 7.75 -6.07
CA GLY A 73 -1.83 9.08 -5.49
C GLY A 73 -2.90 9.18 -4.41
N HIS A 74 -3.58 8.09 -4.05
CA HIS A 74 -4.48 8.06 -2.90
C HIS A 74 -3.67 7.90 -1.61
N ASN A 75 -2.91 8.92 -1.28
CA ASN A 75 -1.97 8.98 -0.18
C ASN A 75 -1.93 10.38 0.44
N VAL A 76 -1.17 10.55 1.51
CA VAL A 76 -1.14 11.79 2.31
C VAL A 76 -0.72 13.03 1.53
N HIS A 77 0.01 12.87 0.41
CA HIS A 77 0.43 13.98 -0.44
C HIS A 77 -0.42 14.16 -1.70
N GLY A 78 -1.29 13.21 -2.03
CA GLY A 78 -2.04 13.22 -3.27
C GLY A 78 -1.15 13.07 -4.52
N LEU A 79 0.03 12.44 -4.39
CA LEU A 79 1.03 12.32 -5.44
C LEU A 79 1.14 10.88 -5.94
N ALA A 80 0.98 10.66 -7.24
CA ALA A 80 1.15 9.35 -7.85
C ALA A 80 2.62 8.94 -7.86
N LEU A 81 2.94 7.78 -7.28
CA LEU A 81 4.27 7.19 -7.33
C LEU A 81 4.48 6.36 -8.60
N ALA A 82 3.44 5.63 -9.00
CA ALA A 82 3.50 4.77 -10.16
C ALA A 82 2.96 5.46 -11.42
N ARG A 83 3.61 5.18 -12.54
CA ARG A 83 3.19 5.60 -13.87
C ARG A 83 2.87 4.37 -14.71
N PRO A 84 1.58 4.04 -14.90
CA PRO A 84 1.18 2.85 -15.66
C PRO A 84 1.69 2.81 -17.11
N ASP A 85 1.85 3.98 -17.73
CA ASP A 85 2.21 4.10 -19.15
C ASP A 85 3.62 3.60 -19.45
N ASP A 86 4.58 3.81 -18.55
CA ASP A 86 5.97 3.37 -18.73
C ASP A 86 6.44 2.38 -17.66
N GLY A 87 5.58 2.06 -16.69
CA GLY A 87 5.85 1.09 -15.64
C GLY A 87 6.81 1.57 -14.56
N ILE A 88 7.16 2.83 -14.53
CA ILE A 88 8.05 3.41 -13.50
C ILE A 88 7.29 3.56 -12.19
N CYS A 89 7.98 3.32 -11.08
CA CYS A 89 7.53 3.63 -9.75
C CYS A 89 8.62 4.37 -8.98
N HIS A 90 8.28 5.51 -8.41
CA HIS A 90 9.19 6.29 -7.55
C HIS A 90 9.45 5.57 -6.23
N ASP A 91 10.61 5.84 -5.62
CA ASP A 91 11.12 5.10 -4.46
C ASP A 91 10.39 5.37 -3.14
N GLY A 92 9.51 6.35 -3.11
CA GLY A 92 8.66 6.55 -1.95
C GLY A 92 8.13 7.97 -1.80
N LEU A 93 7.45 8.18 -0.69
CA LEU A 93 7.03 9.50 -0.23
C LEU A 93 7.92 9.93 0.92
N THR A 94 8.48 11.13 0.80
CA THR A 94 9.21 11.83 1.85
C THR A 94 8.35 12.94 2.44
N ILE A 95 8.79 13.56 3.51
CA ILE A 95 8.09 14.73 4.06
C ILE A 95 7.96 15.88 3.04
N ALA A 96 8.88 15.98 2.09
CA ALA A 96 8.89 17.01 1.05
C ALA A 96 8.12 16.63 -0.22
N GLY A 97 7.62 15.40 -0.35
CA GLY A 97 6.93 14.89 -1.53
C GLY A 97 7.54 13.60 -2.06
N LEU A 98 7.55 13.42 -3.38
CA LEU A 98 8.10 12.21 -4.01
C LEU A 98 9.62 12.14 -3.87
N ASN A 99 10.10 10.97 -3.48
CA ASN A 99 11.48 10.58 -3.79
C ASN A 99 11.52 10.23 -5.28
N LYS A 100 12.15 11.08 -6.08
CA LYS A 100 12.12 10.99 -7.55
C LYS A 100 12.98 9.87 -8.13
N ASN A 101 13.80 9.19 -7.32
CA ASN A 101 14.49 7.99 -7.76
C ASN A 101 13.44 6.90 -8.07
N HIS A 102 13.79 5.96 -8.93
CA HIS A 102 12.95 4.83 -9.32
C HIS A 102 13.81 3.58 -9.44
N GLY A 103 14.13 3.00 -8.29
CA GLY A 103 14.93 1.79 -8.18
C GLY A 103 14.16 0.52 -8.56
N ALA A 104 14.89 -0.55 -8.79
CA ALA A 104 14.32 -1.83 -9.20
C ALA A 104 13.34 -2.39 -8.14
N GLU A 105 13.63 -2.23 -6.86
CA GLU A 105 12.73 -2.68 -5.79
C GLU A 105 11.37 -2.00 -5.85
N SER A 106 11.35 -0.69 -6.05
CA SER A 106 10.11 0.09 -6.14
C SER A 106 9.28 -0.27 -7.36
N ILE A 107 9.93 -0.43 -8.50
CA ILE A 107 9.29 -0.87 -9.75
C ILE A 107 8.71 -2.27 -9.59
N LEU A 108 9.47 -3.22 -9.04
CA LEU A 108 9.00 -4.59 -8.78
C LEU A 108 7.86 -4.60 -7.78
N SER A 109 7.93 -3.81 -6.71
CA SER A 109 6.86 -3.72 -5.71
C SER A 109 5.54 -3.28 -6.33
N TYR A 110 5.56 -2.27 -7.19
CA TYR A 110 4.37 -1.83 -7.91
C TYR A 110 3.81 -2.92 -8.83
N HIS A 111 4.66 -3.53 -9.66
CA HIS A 111 4.20 -4.54 -10.61
C HIS A 111 3.67 -5.80 -9.93
N LEU A 112 4.29 -6.24 -8.85
CA LEU A 112 3.81 -7.39 -8.06
C LEU A 112 2.48 -7.07 -7.36
N ALA A 113 2.33 -5.88 -6.79
CA ALA A 113 1.06 -5.44 -6.21
C ALA A 113 -0.05 -5.36 -7.27
N ALA A 114 0.25 -4.80 -8.44
CA ALA A 114 -0.69 -4.75 -9.57
C ALA A 114 -1.08 -6.16 -10.04
N ALA A 115 -0.14 -7.10 -10.09
CA ALA A 115 -0.43 -8.49 -10.43
C ALA A 115 -1.34 -9.17 -9.40
N SER A 116 -1.13 -8.93 -8.11
CA SER A 116 -1.99 -9.46 -7.04
C SER A 116 -3.41 -8.92 -7.13
N ILE A 117 -3.58 -7.62 -7.36
CA ILE A 117 -4.90 -6.99 -7.56
C ILE A 117 -5.58 -7.56 -8.81
N ARG A 118 -4.86 -7.69 -9.91
CA ARG A 118 -5.40 -8.25 -11.17
C ARG A 118 -5.86 -9.69 -11.00
N ALA A 119 -5.07 -10.52 -10.34
CA ALA A 119 -5.41 -11.91 -10.04
C ALA A 119 -6.68 -12.03 -9.19
N PHE A 120 -6.86 -11.12 -8.22
CA PHE A 120 -8.07 -11.02 -7.42
C PHE A 120 -9.30 -10.68 -8.29
N LEU A 121 -9.21 -9.66 -9.14
CA LEU A 121 -10.31 -9.22 -10.00
C LEU A 121 -10.74 -10.29 -11.00
N ILE A 122 -9.79 -11.04 -11.56
CA ILE A 122 -10.08 -12.15 -12.51
C ILE A 122 -10.85 -13.29 -11.83
N ARG A 123 -10.59 -13.54 -10.53
CA ARG A 123 -11.24 -14.61 -9.75
C ARG A 123 -12.62 -14.24 -9.24
N GLN A 124 -13.03 -12.98 -9.32
CA GLN A 124 -14.38 -12.58 -8.95
C GLN A 124 -15.35 -13.02 -10.05
N PRO A 125 -16.41 -13.79 -9.73
CA PRO A 125 -17.42 -14.15 -10.70
C PRO A 125 -18.11 -12.88 -11.23
N ALA A 126 -18.36 -12.82 -12.54
CA ALA A 126 -19.12 -11.73 -13.14
C ALA A 126 -20.49 -11.63 -12.49
N GLY A 127 -20.85 -10.45 -11.94
CA GLY A 127 -22.14 -10.20 -11.30
C GLY A 127 -22.18 -10.41 -9.77
N SER A 128 -21.05 -10.71 -9.10
CA SER A 128 -20.97 -10.61 -7.64
C SER A 128 -20.78 -9.15 -7.23
N ASN A 129 -21.85 -8.53 -6.83
CA ASN A 129 -21.83 -7.21 -6.19
C ASN A 129 -21.41 -7.32 -4.73
#